data_50f15d56613dd003cfcb98392ddaf5d0
#
_entry.id   50f15d56613dd003cfcb98392ddaf5d0
#
_cell.length_a   1.000
_cell.length_b   1.000
_cell.length_c   1.000
_cell.angle_alpha   90.00
_cell.angle_beta   90.00
_cell.angle_gamma   90.00
#
_symmetry.space_group_name_H-M   'P 1'
#
loop_
_entity.id
_entity.type
_entity.pdbx_description
1 polymer ?
#
loop_
_entity_poly.entity_id
_entity_poly.type
_entity_poly.pdbx_seq_one_letter_code
_entity_poly.pdbx_strand_id
1 'polypeptide(L)'
;NLVLIIASLLTLSTAVAQTKKSKPIKKKAAVVKVVSPPSKVDAAFDARFASLGEVTDKKWNKNLLGNYIVSYKNSEALKQTVEYKEDGSFVKSAINFELTNIPEVVKSTIELKFNGAEIKEVKKMEVGELNPYFNVKINAEGKEKQVLIAEDGTLTE
;
A
#
# COMPACT_ATOMS: atom_id res chain seq x y z
N ASN A 1 20.06 -19.12 -76.69
CA ASN A 1 19.74 -18.31 -75.58
C ASN A 1 19.49 -19.19 -74.33
N LEU A 2 20.55 -19.29 -73.54
CA LEU A 2 20.61 -20.09 -72.31
C LEU A 2 20.16 -19.25 -71.11
N VAL A 3 19.03 -19.62 -70.50
CA VAL A 3 18.53 -18.98 -69.26
C VAL A 3 18.96 -19.86 -68.10
N LEU A 4 19.87 -19.31 -67.29
CA LEU A 4 20.33 -19.93 -66.04
C LEU A 4 19.39 -19.58 -64.96
N ILE A 5 18.64 -20.53 -64.35
CA ILE A 5 17.84 -20.38 -63.20
C ILE A 5 18.68 -20.76 -61.98
N ILE A 6 19.03 -19.72 -61.17
CA ILE A 6 19.69 -19.94 -59.88
C ILE A 6 18.61 -20.08 -58.83
N ALA A 7 18.39 -21.27 -58.30
CA ALA A 7 17.55 -21.54 -57.17
C ALA A 7 18.34 -21.25 -55.87
N SER A 8 18.03 -20.14 -55.19
CA SER A 8 18.57 -19.87 -53.87
C SER A 8 17.71 -20.54 -52.80
N LEU A 9 18.30 -21.51 -52.12
CA LEU A 9 17.73 -22.23 -50.98
C LEU A 9 17.77 -21.30 -49.76
N LEU A 10 16.61 -20.76 -49.34
CA LEU A 10 16.47 -20.05 -48.06
C LEU A 10 16.30 -21.08 -46.95
N THR A 11 17.33 -21.28 -46.14
CA THR A 11 17.23 -22.05 -44.88
C THR A 11 16.59 -21.17 -43.79
N LEU A 12 15.33 -21.43 -43.45
CA LEU A 12 14.69 -20.84 -42.26
C LEU A 12 15.28 -21.52 -41.01
N SER A 13 16.13 -20.79 -40.29
CA SER A 13 16.55 -21.17 -38.95
C SER A 13 15.47 -20.78 -37.97
N THR A 14 14.68 -21.73 -37.47
CA THR A 14 13.74 -21.52 -36.37
C THR A 14 14.52 -21.44 -35.05
N ALA A 15 14.76 -20.22 -34.56
CA ALA A 15 15.26 -20.01 -33.21
C ALA A 15 14.12 -20.28 -32.22
N VAL A 16 14.18 -21.45 -31.57
CA VAL A 16 13.30 -21.77 -30.42
C VAL A 16 13.79 -20.96 -29.25
N ALA A 17 13.08 -19.86 -28.96
CA ALA A 17 13.28 -19.09 -27.74
C ALA A 17 12.83 -19.94 -26.55
N GLN A 18 13.78 -20.52 -25.81
CA GLN A 18 13.52 -21.13 -24.52
C GLN A 18 13.17 -20.03 -23.51
N THR A 19 11.89 -19.85 -23.24
CA THR A 19 11.41 -19.06 -22.12
C THR A 19 11.80 -19.77 -20.82
N LYS A 20 12.86 -19.27 -20.16
CA LYS A 20 13.19 -19.67 -18.78
C LYS A 20 12.01 -19.29 -17.90
N LYS A 21 11.18 -20.27 -17.49
CA LYS A 21 10.19 -20.11 -16.44
C LYS A 21 10.93 -19.66 -15.17
N SER A 22 10.83 -18.40 -14.83
CA SER A 22 11.27 -17.89 -13.54
C SER A 22 10.44 -18.57 -12.44
N LYS A 23 11.10 -19.32 -11.56
CA LYS A 23 10.45 -19.92 -10.38
C LYS A 23 9.86 -18.78 -9.53
N PRO A 24 8.60 -18.89 -9.07
CA PRO A 24 8.04 -17.88 -8.18
C PRO A 24 8.88 -17.81 -6.92
N ILE A 25 9.47 -16.65 -6.66
CA ILE A 25 10.16 -16.35 -5.40
C ILE A 25 9.07 -16.37 -4.33
N LYS A 26 9.00 -17.46 -3.57
CA LYS A 26 8.17 -17.51 -2.34
C LYS A 26 8.75 -16.44 -1.40
N LYS A 27 8.10 -15.26 -1.33
CA LYS A 27 8.37 -14.29 -0.28
C LYS A 27 8.10 -15.00 1.05
N LYS A 28 9.16 -15.37 1.78
CA LYS A 28 9.05 -15.81 3.17
C LYS A 28 8.33 -14.69 3.91
N ALA A 29 7.14 -14.99 4.42
CA ALA A 29 6.47 -14.08 5.35
C ALA A 29 7.48 -13.82 6.49
N ALA A 30 7.88 -12.55 6.64
CA ALA A 30 8.73 -12.16 7.74
C ALA A 30 7.99 -12.53 9.03
N VAL A 31 8.61 -13.36 9.86
CA VAL A 31 8.08 -13.68 11.19
C VAL A 31 8.09 -12.36 11.96
N VAL A 32 6.92 -11.78 12.10
CA VAL A 32 6.73 -10.52 12.82
C VAL A 32 6.92 -10.83 14.30
N LYS A 33 8.10 -10.49 14.82
CA LYS A 33 8.42 -10.70 16.23
C LYS A 33 7.64 -9.67 17.06
N VAL A 34 6.67 -10.11 17.82
CA VAL A 34 5.98 -9.26 18.79
C VAL A 34 7.02 -8.74 19.79
N VAL A 35 7.08 -7.42 19.94
CA VAL A 35 8.01 -6.75 20.82
C VAL A 35 7.25 -5.90 21.85
N SER A 36 7.82 -5.75 23.05
CA SER A 36 7.32 -4.75 23.99
C SER A 36 7.97 -3.40 23.67
N PRO A 37 7.18 -2.32 23.48
CA PRO A 37 7.74 -1.00 23.25
C PRO A 37 8.38 -0.44 24.53
N PRO A 38 9.30 0.52 24.43
CA PRO A 38 9.73 1.32 25.58
C PRO A 38 8.54 2.07 26.18
N SER A 39 8.60 2.34 27.49
CA SER A 39 7.54 3.06 28.21
C SER A 39 7.17 4.43 27.58
N LYS A 40 8.18 5.14 27.04
CA LYS A 40 7.98 6.41 26.32
C LYS A 40 7.09 6.26 25.08
N VAL A 41 7.30 5.19 24.32
CA VAL A 41 6.51 4.89 23.10
C VAL A 41 5.08 4.49 23.46
N ASP A 42 4.92 3.66 24.47
CA ASP A 42 3.59 3.24 24.92
C ASP A 42 2.80 4.43 25.50
N ALA A 43 3.44 5.28 26.32
CA ALA A 43 2.85 6.51 26.83
C ALA A 43 2.47 7.51 25.70
N ALA A 44 3.30 7.64 24.66
CA ALA A 44 3.00 8.49 23.52
C ALA A 44 1.80 7.97 22.72
N PHE A 45 1.66 6.65 22.58
CA PHE A 45 0.48 6.03 21.99
C PHE A 45 -0.76 6.31 22.83
N ASP A 46 -0.72 6.04 24.13
CA ASP A 46 -1.87 6.23 25.02
C ASP A 46 -2.31 7.70 25.07
N ALA A 47 -1.37 8.66 25.14
CA ALA A 47 -1.66 10.08 25.13
C ALA A 47 -2.35 10.55 23.83
N ARG A 48 -1.91 10.03 22.68
CA ARG A 48 -2.47 10.40 21.37
C ARG A 48 -3.86 9.81 21.15
N PHE A 49 -4.11 8.62 21.65
CA PHE A 49 -5.33 7.85 21.36
C PHE A 49 -6.26 7.67 22.56
N ALA A 50 -5.97 8.31 23.69
CA ALA A 50 -6.83 8.26 24.89
C ALA A 50 -8.30 8.68 24.64
N SER A 51 -8.53 9.52 23.62
CA SER A 51 -9.86 10.01 23.25
C SER A 51 -10.60 9.14 22.22
N LEU A 52 -9.95 8.12 21.65
CA LEU A 52 -10.50 7.34 20.53
C LEU A 52 -11.35 6.14 20.95
N GLY A 53 -11.61 5.99 22.26
CA GLY A 53 -12.39 4.86 22.78
C GLY A 53 -11.60 3.57 22.89
N GLU A 54 -12.31 2.43 22.92
CA GLU A 54 -11.69 1.13 23.15
C GLU A 54 -10.81 0.70 21.96
N VAL A 55 -9.55 0.36 22.26
CA VAL A 55 -8.57 -0.18 21.33
C VAL A 55 -8.47 -1.68 21.53
N THR A 56 -8.78 -2.46 20.50
CA THR A 56 -8.71 -3.93 20.54
C THR A 56 -7.60 -4.46 19.62
N ASP A 57 -7.19 -5.71 19.84
CA ASP A 57 -6.17 -6.41 19.01
C ASP A 57 -4.81 -5.69 18.95
N LYS A 58 -4.43 -4.90 19.98
CA LYS A 58 -3.17 -4.15 20.04
C LYS A 58 -1.95 -5.07 19.94
N LYS A 59 -1.10 -4.85 18.93
CA LYS A 59 0.13 -5.62 18.69
C LYS A 59 1.27 -4.69 18.31
N TRP A 60 2.40 -4.84 19.00
CA TRP A 60 3.61 -4.07 18.76
C TRP A 60 4.62 -4.85 17.92
N ASN A 61 5.29 -4.14 17.01
CA ASN A 61 6.36 -4.64 16.16
C ASN A 61 7.46 -3.60 16.06
N LYS A 62 8.65 -4.01 15.61
CA LYS A 62 9.75 -3.11 15.30
C LYS A 62 10.12 -3.27 13.82
N ASN A 63 10.26 -2.16 13.09
CA ASN A 63 10.67 -2.20 11.68
C ASN A 63 12.20 -2.22 11.55
N LEU A 64 12.69 -2.32 10.32
CA LEU A 64 14.13 -2.36 10.03
C LEU A 64 14.86 -1.05 10.37
N LEU A 65 14.14 0.07 10.46
CA LEU A 65 14.69 1.37 10.86
C LEU A 65 14.78 1.54 12.37
N GLY A 66 14.31 0.53 13.14
CA GLY A 66 14.28 0.60 14.59
C GLY A 66 13.04 1.28 15.18
N ASN A 67 12.09 1.74 14.35
CA ASN A 67 10.85 2.36 14.82
C ASN A 67 9.87 1.29 15.30
N TYR A 68 9.03 1.67 16.26
CA TYR A 68 7.97 0.83 16.82
C TYR A 68 6.67 1.07 16.07
N ILE A 69 6.04 -0.02 15.65
CA ILE A 69 4.75 0.02 14.96
C ILE A 69 3.73 -0.69 15.83
N VAL A 70 2.67 0.01 16.19
CA VAL A 70 1.49 -0.59 16.80
C VAL A 70 0.42 -0.81 15.75
N SER A 71 -0.19 -1.99 15.75
CA SER A 71 -1.37 -2.31 14.95
C SER A 71 -2.51 -2.65 15.90
N TYR A 72 -3.70 -2.11 15.65
CA TYR A 72 -4.89 -2.32 16.46
C TYR A 72 -6.15 -2.12 15.62
N LYS A 73 -7.32 -2.40 16.22
CA LYS A 73 -8.61 -1.98 15.68
C LYS A 73 -9.16 -0.84 16.53
N ASN A 74 -9.66 0.20 15.88
CA ASN A 74 -10.33 1.31 16.51
C ASN A 74 -11.80 0.95 16.88
N SER A 75 -12.53 1.87 17.48
CA SER A 75 -13.94 1.71 17.89
C SER A 75 -14.89 1.36 16.72
N GLU A 76 -14.51 1.70 15.48
CA GLU A 76 -15.24 1.35 14.26
C GLU A 76 -14.80 -0.02 13.67
N ALA A 77 -14.00 -0.79 14.41
CA ALA A 77 -13.39 -2.04 13.98
C ALA A 77 -12.44 -1.91 12.76
N LEU A 78 -12.06 -0.69 12.36
CA LEU A 78 -11.10 -0.45 11.29
C LEU A 78 -9.69 -0.75 11.77
N LYS A 79 -8.93 -1.43 10.92
CA LYS A 79 -7.52 -1.71 11.18
C LYS A 79 -6.70 -0.44 11.07
N GLN A 80 -5.99 -0.10 12.12
CA GLN A 80 -5.13 1.06 12.22
C GLN A 80 -3.69 0.66 12.56
N THR A 81 -2.72 1.42 12.04
CA THR A 81 -1.31 1.27 12.37
C THR A 81 -0.72 2.64 12.69
N VAL A 82 0.16 2.69 13.69
CA VAL A 82 0.88 3.91 14.06
C VAL A 82 2.35 3.59 14.25
N GLU A 83 3.22 4.44 13.73
CA GLU A 83 4.66 4.30 13.81
C GLU A 83 5.25 5.41 14.69
N TYR A 84 6.12 5.01 15.61
CA TYR A 84 6.85 5.88 16.54
C TYR A 84 8.35 5.61 16.48
N LYS A 85 9.15 6.64 16.69
CA LYS A 85 10.57 6.48 17.00
C LYS A 85 10.74 5.94 18.43
N GLU A 86 11.94 5.50 18.78
CA GLU A 86 12.27 4.97 20.10
C GLU A 86 12.12 6.00 21.24
N ASP A 87 12.21 7.29 20.92
CA ASP A 87 12.01 8.40 21.85
C ASP A 87 10.54 8.75 22.10
N GLY A 88 9.59 8.07 21.39
CA GLY A 88 8.15 8.33 21.45
C GLY A 88 7.66 9.35 20.41
N SER A 89 8.55 9.90 19.58
CA SER A 89 8.13 10.82 18.51
C SER A 89 7.27 10.11 17.48
N PHE A 90 6.12 10.71 17.15
CA PHE A 90 5.23 10.24 16.10
C PHE A 90 5.89 10.33 14.73
N VAL A 91 5.72 9.30 13.90
CA VAL A 91 6.21 9.26 12.51
C VAL A 91 5.06 9.34 11.53
N LYS A 92 4.12 8.39 11.63
CA LYS A 92 2.94 8.31 10.77
C LYS A 92 1.86 7.42 11.36
N SER A 93 0.64 7.60 10.86
CA SER A 93 -0.46 6.65 11.07
C SER A 93 -1.14 6.29 9.75
N ALA A 94 -1.82 5.15 9.74
CA ALA A 94 -2.64 4.70 8.62
C ALA A 94 -3.90 4.02 9.14
N ILE A 95 -5.07 4.43 8.62
CA ILE A 95 -6.36 3.79 8.81
C ILE A 95 -6.72 3.09 7.50
N ASN A 96 -6.94 1.78 7.54
CA ASN A 96 -7.37 1.02 6.37
C ASN A 96 -8.91 0.95 6.35
N PHE A 97 -9.51 1.40 5.26
CA PHE A 97 -10.95 1.30 5.05
C PHE A 97 -11.31 0.00 4.36
N GLU A 98 -12.43 -0.59 4.77
CA GLU A 98 -13.04 -1.68 4.01
C GLU A 98 -13.63 -1.14 2.71
N LEU A 99 -13.56 -1.91 1.63
CA LEU A 99 -14.09 -1.49 0.31
C LEU A 99 -15.60 -1.25 0.32
N THR A 100 -16.31 -1.82 1.29
CA THR A 100 -17.74 -1.59 1.53
C THR A 100 -18.04 -0.26 2.22
N ASN A 101 -17.03 0.35 2.86
CA ASN A 101 -17.18 1.59 3.65
C ASN A 101 -16.11 2.63 3.30
N ILE A 102 -15.97 2.91 2.00
CA ILE A 102 -15.04 3.92 1.50
C ILE A 102 -15.60 5.32 1.76
N PRO A 103 -14.81 6.29 2.27
CA PRO A 103 -15.23 7.67 2.41
C PRO A 103 -15.76 8.26 1.11
N GLU A 104 -16.87 9.02 1.21
CA GLU A 104 -17.57 9.55 0.02
C GLU A 104 -16.69 10.47 -0.81
N VAL A 105 -15.85 11.28 -0.17
CA VAL A 105 -14.88 12.15 -0.86
C VAL A 105 -13.93 11.37 -1.77
N VAL A 106 -13.52 10.17 -1.35
CA VAL A 106 -12.65 9.31 -2.16
C VAL A 106 -13.41 8.74 -3.35
N LYS A 107 -14.64 8.21 -3.13
CA LYS A 107 -15.48 7.66 -4.20
C LYS A 107 -15.74 8.71 -5.27
N SER A 108 -16.24 9.89 -4.88
CA SER A 108 -16.58 10.99 -5.78
C SER A 108 -15.37 11.46 -6.58
N THR A 109 -14.19 11.57 -5.93
CA THR A 109 -12.97 12.00 -6.62
C THR A 109 -12.52 10.97 -7.64
N ILE A 110 -12.54 9.68 -7.29
CA ILE A 110 -12.14 8.61 -8.23
C ILE A 110 -13.12 8.52 -9.39
N GLU A 111 -14.41 8.60 -9.13
CA GLU A 111 -15.44 8.56 -10.17
C GLU A 111 -15.33 9.74 -11.16
N LEU A 112 -15.06 10.94 -10.64
CA LEU A 112 -14.90 12.15 -11.45
C LEU A 112 -13.62 12.15 -12.28
N LYS A 113 -12.49 11.70 -11.69
CA LYS A 113 -11.14 11.85 -12.29
C LYS A 113 -10.65 10.58 -13.00
N PHE A 114 -11.17 9.41 -12.63
CA PHE A 114 -10.75 8.11 -13.14
C PHE A 114 -11.99 7.24 -13.46
N ASN A 115 -12.90 7.79 -14.25
CA ASN A 115 -14.16 7.14 -14.59
C ASN A 115 -13.98 5.66 -14.98
N GLY A 116 -14.74 4.77 -14.34
CA GLY A 116 -14.64 3.32 -14.53
C GLY A 116 -13.45 2.63 -13.85
N ALA A 117 -12.63 3.35 -13.08
CA ALA A 117 -11.57 2.73 -12.30
C ALA A 117 -12.13 1.96 -11.11
N GLU A 118 -11.56 0.78 -10.83
CA GLU A 118 -11.89 -0.03 -9.67
C GLU A 118 -10.98 0.34 -8.48
N ILE A 119 -11.58 0.72 -7.35
CA ILE A 119 -10.83 0.97 -6.11
C ILE A 119 -10.42 -0.37 -5.49
N LYS A 120 -9.14 -0.56 -5.23
CA LYS A 120 -8.56 -1.78 -4.65
C LYS A 120 -8.20 -1.64 -3.17
N GLU A 121 -7.78 -0.46 -2.76
CA GLU A 121 -7.37 -0.19 -1.38
C GLU A 121 -7.54 1.30 -1.08
N VAL A 122 -7.98 1.63 0.12
CA VAL A 122 -8.07 3.00 0.63
C VAL A 122 -7.45 3.06 2.01
N LYS A 123 -6.50 3.97 2.18
CA LYS A 123 -5.87 4.28 3.47
C LYS A 123 -5.92 5.77 3.72
N LYS A 124 -6.40 6.17 4.88
CA LYS A 124 -6.16 7.53 5.38
C LYS A 124 -4.78 7.56 6.04
N MET A 125 -3.94 8.47 5.60
CA MET A 125 -2.56 8.63 6.07
C MET A 125 -2.41 9.95 6.82
N GLU A 126 -1.65 9.90 7.90
CA GLU A 126 -1.14 11.07 8.60
C GLU A 126 0.38 10.88 8.72
N VAL A 127 1.18 11.83 8.28
CA VAL A 127 2.65 11.71 8.22
C VAL A 127 3.28 12.99 8.76
N GLY A 128 3.90 12.89 9.93
CA GLY A 128 4.55 14.03 10.57
C GLY A 128 3.60 15.22 10.75
N GLU A 129 3.99 16.37 10.20
CA GLU A 129 3.23 17.62 10.22
C GLU A 129 2.44 17.89 8.93
N LEU A 130 2.41 16.92 7.99
CA LEU A 130 1.64 17.04 6.77
C LEU A 130 0.14 16.94 7.05
N ASN A 131 -0.67 17.64 6.25
CA ASN A 131 -2.11 17.46 6.30
C ASN A 131 -2.48 16.02 5.98
N PRO A 132 -3.46 15.42 6.67
CA PRO A 132 -3.94 14.07 6.39
C PRO A 132 -4.42 13.95 4.94
N TYR A 133 -4.20 12.78 4.35
CA TYR A 133 -4.60 12.48 2.98
C TYR A 133 -5.01 11.02 2.83
N PHE A 134 -5.75 10.72 1.78
CA PHE A 134 -6.07 9.36 1.39
C PHE A 134 -5.06 8.86 0.35
N ASN A 135 -4.48 7.72 0.62
CA ASN A 135 -3.68 6.95 -0.33
C ASN A 135 -4.57 5.84 -0.90
N VAL A 136 -4.92 5.97 -2.17
CA VAL A 136 -5.89 5.12 -2.84
C VAL A 136 -5.20 4.33 -3.94
N LYS A 137 -5.35 3.01 -3.90
CA LYS A 137 -4.91 2.11 -4.97
C LYS A 137 -6.09 1.80 -5.86
N ILE A 138 -5.95 2.10 -7.15
CA ILE A 138 -6.99 1.87 -8.17
C ILE A 138 -6.46 0.99 -9.29
N ASN A 139 -7.37 0.31 -9.97
CA ASN A 139 -7.13 -0.30 -11.27
C ASN A 139 -7.89 0.51 -12.34
N ALA A 140 -7.16 1.24 -13.16
CA ALA A 140 -7.69 2.02 -14.26
C ALA A 140 -7.17 1.46 -15.58
N GLU A 141 -8.07 1.09 -16.51
CA GLU A 141 -7.70 0.53 -17.82
C GLU A 141 -6.76 -0.70 -17.74
N GLY A 142 -6.97 -1.55 -16.73
CA GLY A 142 -6.15 -2.74 -16.48
C GLY A 142 -4.78 -2.47 -15.86
N LYS A 143 -4.48 -1.22 -15.48
CA LYS A 143 -3.23 -0.81 -14.83
C LYS A 143 -3.46 -0.39 -13.39
N GLU A 144 -2.65 -0.91 -12.48
CA GLU A 144 -2.63 -0.42 -11.10
C GLU A 144 -1.98 0.97 -11.03
N LYS A 145 -2.67 1.89 -10.35
CA LYS A 145 -2.19 3.25 -10.05
C LYS A 145 -2.38 3.55 -8.57
N GLN A 146 -1.52 4.38 -8.03
CA GLN A 146 -1.65 4.94 -6.70
C GLN A 146 -2.00 6.41 -6.83
N VAL A 147 -3.03 6.84 -6.11
CA VAL A 147 -3.59 8.19 -6.17
C VAL A 147 -3.58 8.75 -4.75
N LEU A 148 -3.14 9.98 -4.58
CA LEU A 148 -3.21 10.69 -3.32
C LEU A 148 -4.33 11.73 -3.40
N ILE A 149 -5.23 11.71 -2.41
CA ILE A 149 -6.41 12.59 -2.34
C ILE A 149 -6.38 13.29 -0.99
N ALA A 150 -6.39 14.60 -0.98
CA ALA A 150 -6.54 15.39 0.25
C ALA A 150 -7.93 15.18 0.87
N GLU A 151 -8.13 15.58 2.12
CA GLU A 151 -9.42 15.43 2.81
C GLU A 151 -10.56 16.21 2.16
N ASP A 152 -10.26 17.25 1.38
CA ASP A 152 -11.23 18.04 0.61
C ASP A 152 -11.54 17.44 -0.78
N GLY A 153 -10.92 16.31 -1.16
CA GLY A 153 -11.08 15.65 -2.44
C GLY A 153 -10.12 16.11 -3.54
N THR A 154 -9.23 17.06 -3.25
CA THR A 154 -8.23 17.51 -4.21
C THR A 154 -7.18 16.41 -4.44
N LEU A 155 -6.80 16.17 -5.70
CA LEU A 155 -5.67 15.31 -6.03
C LEU A 155 -4.37 15.99 -5.63
N THR A 156 -3.51 15.27 -4.91
CA THR A 156 -2.15 15.71 -4.59
C THR A 156 -1.17 15.00 -5.51
N GLU A 157 -0.27 15.74 -6.12
CA GLU A 157 0.80 15.21 -6.97
C GLU A 157 1.98 14.69 -6.12
#